data_a21eada7698b93132f607fd91c8321c2
#
_entry.id   a21eada7698b93132f607fd91c8321c2
#
_cell.length_a   1.000
_cell.length_b   1.000
_cell.length_c   1.000
_cell.angle_alpha   90.00
_cell.angle_beta   90.00
_cell.angle_gamma   90.00
#
_symmetry.space_group_name_H-M   'P 1'
#
loop_
_entity.id
_entity.type
_entity.pdbx_description
1 polymer ?
#
loop_
_entity_poly.entity_id
_entity_poly.type
_entity_poly.pdbx_seq_one_letter_code
_entity_poly.pdbx_strand_id
1 'polypeptide(L)'
;MANALITPSVIAKEALMQLENNLVLANNVHREYKKEFVKVGDTVSIRKPVKFSVTDGATASIQDVTESSTPFVINKRKHVAWSFTTQDLTLTIEEYSDRYIQPAMISLANQVDSDLAALYKNVWNAVGTAGTTPSTFAGVAAAAKRLDKMAVPQDMRKLVL
;
A
#
# COMPACT_ATOMS: atom_id res chain seq x y z
N MET A 1 5.35 29.62 34.31
CA MET A 1 4.20 28.94 33.65
C MET A 1 4.75 28.42 32.33
N ALA A 2 4.75 27.10 32.16
CA ALA A 2 5.18 26.47 30.92
C ALA A 2 4.07 26.69 29.87
N ASN A 3 4.38 27.39 28.79
CA ASN A 3 3.49 27.48 27.65
C ASN A 3 3.34 26.09 27.01
N ALA A 4 2.21 25.46 27.23
CA ALA A 4 1.85 24.24 26.51
C ALA A 4 1.47 24.63 25.07
N LEU A 5 2.45 24.63 24.17
CA LEU A 5 2.25 24.88 22.75
C LEU A 5 1.49 23.70 22.13
N ILE A 6 0.32 23.98 21.56
CA ILE A 6 -0.52 23.01 20.79
C ILE A 6 0.18 22.66 19.45
N THR A 7 1.28 23.30 19.14
CA THR A 7 2.05 23.20 17.91
C THR A 7 2.35 21.76 17.42
N PRO A 8 2.76 20.79 18.28
CA PRO A 8 3.05 19.44 17.78
C PRO A 8 1.85 18.72 17.21
N SER A 9 0.66 18.92 17.75
CA SER A 9 -0.55 18.27 17.27
C SER A 9 -1.06 18.88 15.96
N VAL A 10 -0.87 20.18 15.76
CA VAL A 10 -1.22 20.87 14.52
C VAL A 10 -0.25 20.45 13.41
N ILE A 11 1.06 20.45 13.68
CA ILE A 11 2.08 19.96 12.75
C ILE A 11 1.82 18.50 12.35
N ALA A 12 1.44 17.65 13.29
CA ALA A 12 1.15 16.24 13.00
C ALA A 12 -0.08 16.06 12.09
N LYS A 13 -1.13 16.89 12.28
CA LYS A 13 -2.31 16.86 11.41
C LYS A 13 -2.00 17.33 10.00
N GLU A 14 -1.27 18.41 9.87
CA GLU A 14 -0.84 18.95 8.59
C GLU A 14 0.05 17.95 7.85
N ALA A 15 1.03 17.37 8.54
CA ALA A 15 1.90 16.34 7.96
C ALA A 15 1.11 15.12 7.47
N LEU A 16 0.09 14.66 8.21
CA LEU A 16 -0.76 13.55 7.81
C LEU A 16 -1.55 13.87 6.55
N MET A 17 -2.16 15.07 6.49
CA MET A 17 -2.92 15.52 5.34
C MET A 17 -2.03 15.61 4.08
N GLN A 18 -0.85 16.18 4.20
CA GLN A 18 0.11 16.27 3.09
C GLN A 18 0.59 14.87 2.64
N LEU A 19 0.82 13.96 3.57
CA LEU A 19 1.20 12.59 3.25
C LEU A 19 0.09 11.86 2.49
N GLU A 20 -1.16 11.91 2.98
CA GLU A 20 -2.30 11.25 2.34
C GLU A 20 -2.57 11.76 0.93
N ASN A 21 -2.41 13.07 0.70
CA ASN A 21 -2.59 13.69 -0.61
C ASN A 21 -1.53 13.28 -1.63
N ASN A 22 -0.31 12.98 -1.19
CA ASN A 22 0.81 12.63 -2.07
C ASN A 22 0.96 11.12 -2.31
N LEU A 23 0.23 10.25 -1.60
CA LEU A 23 0.26 8.81 -1.81
C LEU A 23 -0.59 8.43 -3.02
N VAL A 24 0.03 7.79 -4.03
CA VAL A 24 -0.65 7.33 -5.25
C VAL A 24 -0.88 5.82 -5.20
N LEU A 25 0.17 5.02 -5.09
CA LEU A 25 0.06 3.55 -5.07
C LEU A 25 -0.60 3.05 -3.81
N ALA A 26 -0.25 3.60 -2.65
CA ALA A 26 -0.80 3.20 -1.37
C ALA A 26 -2.33 3.40 -1.26
N ASN A 27 -2.89 4.34 -2.01
CA ASN A 27 -4.35 4.55 -2.06
C ASN A 27 -5.08 3.54 -2.97
N ASN A 28 -4.35 2.85 -3.84
CA ASN A 28 -4.90 1.90 -4.80
C ASN A 28 -4.65 0.43 -4.44
N VAL A 29 -3.99 0.14 -3.30
CA VAL A 29 -3.77 -1.22 -2.80
C VAL A 29 -4.83 -1.60 -1.76
N HIS A 30 -4.94 -2.92 -1.51
CA HIS A 30 -5.86 -3.47 -0.51
C HIS A 30 -5.48 -3.03 0.90
N ARG A 31 -6.44 -2.52 1.69
CA ARG A 31 -6.21 -1.90 3.02
C ARG A 31 -7.07 -2.48 4.14
N GLU A 32 -7.74 -3.61 3.92
CA GLU A 32 -8.72 -4.16 4.89
C GLU A 32 -8.07 -4.60 6.20
N TYR A 33 -6.83 -5.09 6.17
CA TYR A 33 -6.12 -5.58 7.37
C TYR A 33 -5.55 -4.47 8.26
N LYS A 34 -5.76 -3.19 7.93
CA LYS A 34 -5.26 -2.04 8.68
C LYS A 34 -5.63 -2.08 10.17
N LYS A 35 -6.81 -2.60 10.51
CA LYS A 35 -7.32 -2.62 11.88
C LYS A 35 -6.76 -3.77 12.73
N GLU A 36 -6.19 -4.76 12.11
CA GLU A 36 -5.69 -5.97 12.80
C GLU A 36 -4.28 -5.80 13.37
N PHE A 37 -3.54 -4.79 12.90
CA PHE A 37 -2.20 -4.49 13.36
C PHE A 37 -2.23 -3.47 14.50
N VAL A 38 -1.67 -3.87 15.65
CA VAL A 38 -1.55 -3.02 16.85
C VAL A 38 -0.14 -2.44 16.97
N LYS A 39 0.89 -3.20 16.60
CA LYS A 39 2.31 -2.82 16.77
C LYS A 39 3.13 -3.16 15.52
N VAL A 40 4.28 -2.49 15.38
CA VAL A 40 5.29 -2.87 14.40
C VAL A 40 5.91 -4.20 14.80
N GLY A 41 5.98 -5.15 13.88
CA GLY A 41 6.43 -6.53 14.12
C GLY A 41 5.30 -7.51 14.42
N ASP A 42 4.04 -7.04 14.56
CA ASP A 42 2.89 -7.93 14.67
C ASP A 42 2.74 -8.78 13.41
N THR A 43 2.34 -10.01 13.62
CA THR A 43 2.05 -10.97 12.56
C THR A 43 0.57 -11.29 12.55
N VAL A 44 -0.09 -11.01 11.44
CA VAL A 44 -1.49 -11.40 11.20
C VAL A 44 -1.50 -12.62 10.30
N SER A 45 -2.22 -13.66 10.68
CA SER A 45 -2.38 -14.87 9.88
C SER A 45 -3.60 -14.73 8.98
N ILE A 46 -3.37 -14.54 7.68
CA ILE A 46 -4.44 -14.45 6.68
C ILE A 46 -4.79 -15.86 6.26
N ARG A 47 -6.03 -16.29 6.54
CA ARG A 47 -6.56 -17.59 6.11
C ARG A 47 -6.78 -17.59 4.61
N LYS A 48 -6.35 -18.67 3.95
CA LYS A 48 -6.64 -18.86 2.52
C LYS A 48 -8.01 -19.49 2.36
N PRO A 49 -8.78 -19.10 1.32
CA PRO A 49 -10.05 -19.74 1.03
C PRO A 49 -9.84 -21.21 0.71
N VAL A 50 -10.71 -22.06 1.26
CA VAL A 50 -10.73 -23.49 0.97
C VAL A 50 -11.29 -23.70 -0.43
N LYS A 51 -10.72 -24.67 -1.17
CA LYS A 51 -11.20 -25.07 -2.49
C LYS A 51 -11.91 -26.40 -2.38
N PHE A 52 -13.12 -26.45 -2.92
CA PHE A 52 -13.88 -27.68 -3.08
C PHE A 52 -13.91 -28.08 -4.55
N SER A 53 -13.83 -29.37 -4.82
CA SER A 53 -14.06 -29.93 -6.16
C SER A 53 -15.48 -30.49 -6.26
N VAL A 54 -16.13 -30.21 -7.39
CA VAL A 54 -17.44 -30.78 -7.68
C VAL A 54 -17.22 -32.16 -8.33
N THR A 55 -17.94 -33.17 -7.84
CA THR A 55 -17.92 -34.52 -8.40
C THR A 55 -19.29 -34.86 -8.96
N ASP A 56 -19.31 -35.47 -10.13
CA ASP A 56 -20.54 -35.96 -10.75
C ASP A 56 -20.90 -37.37 -10.20
N GLY A 57 -22.18 -37.61 -10.06
CA GLY A 57 -22.72 -38.95 -9.67
C GLY A 57 -23.73 -38.89 -8.54
N ALA A 58 -24.44 -39.97 -8.35
CA ALA A 58 -25.47 -40.16 -7.31
C ALA A 58 -24.88 -40.41 -5.91
N THR A 59 -23.59 -40.78 -5.82
CA THR A 59 -22.92 -41.07 -4.55
C THR A 59 -22.15 -39.84 -4.07
N ALA A 60 -22.39 -39.41 -2.83
CA ALA A 60 -21.68 -38.29 -2.23
C ALA A 60 -20.21 -38.68 -1.97
N SER A 61 -19.29 -37.86 -2.50
CA SER A 61 -17.86 -37.95 -2.18
C SER A 61 -17.53 -36.89 -1.11
N ILE A 62 -17.19 -37.34 0.09
CA ILE A 62 -16.82 -36.47 1.21
C ILE A 62 -15.40 -36.02 0.99
N GLN A 63 -15.18 -34.71 1.09
CA GLN A 63 -13.87 -34.07 0.95
C GLN A 63 -13.41 -33.54 2.30
N ASP A 64 -12.15 -33.77 2.64
CA ASP A 64 -11.54 -33.21 3.82
C ASP A 64 -11.22 -31.71 3.60
N VAL A 65 -11.50 -30.89 4.60
CA VAL A 65 -11.25 -29.47 4.58
C VAL A 65 -9.88 -29.20 5.21
N THR A 66 -8.92 -28.79 4.38
CA THR A 66 -7.61 -28.37 4.86
C THR A 66 -7.49 -26.84 4.77
N GLU A 67 -7.47 -26.17 5.91
CA GLU A 67 -7.23 -24.75 5.99
C GLU A 67 -5.73 -24.45 5.99
N SER A 68 -5.31 -23.48 5.18
CA SER A 68 -3.96 -22.94 5.20
C SER A 68 -3.97 -21.44 5.46
N SER A 69 -2.93 -20.93 6.09
CA SER A 69 -2.76 -19.51 6.36
C SER A 69 -1.43 -18.99 5.82
N THR A 70 -1.38 -17.70 5.55
CA THR A 70 -0.13 -16.99 5.20
C THR A 70 0.14 -15.94 6.25
N PRO A 71 1.34 -15.92 6.87
CA PRO A 71 1.70 -14.87 7.80
C PRO A 71 1.91 -13.55 7.05
N PHE A 72 1.32 -12.50 7.56
CA PHE A 72 1.50 -11.12 7.09
C PHE A 72 2.15 -10.30 8.21
N VAL A 73 3.36 -9.82 7.97
CA VAL A 73 4.20 -9.14 8.98
C VAL A 73 4.51 -7.72 8.55
N ILE A 74 4.39 -6.77 9.48
CA ILE A 74 4.88 -5.40 9.27
C ILE A 74 6.39 -5.37 9.54
N ASN A 75 7.19 -5.33 8.50
CA ASN A 75 8.65 -5.37 8.57
C ASN A 75 9.35 -4.07 8.15
N LYS A 76 8.62 -3.06 7.65
CA LYS A 76 9.20 -1.79 7.21
C LYS A 76 8.70 -0.64 8.08
N ARG A 77 9.63 0.21 8.50
CA ARG A 77 9.37 1.44 9.22
C ARG A 77 10.20 2.55 8.59
N LYS A 78 9.55 3.63 8.19
CA LYS A 78 10.20 4.80 7.59
C LYS A 78 9.94 6.04 8.45
N HIS A 79 10.90 6.91 8.54
CA HIS A 79 10.77 8.19 9.21
C HIS A 79 11.61 9.23 8.49
N VAL A 80 11.19 10.49 8.64
CA VAL A 80 11.96 11.67 8.29
C VAL A 80 12.15 12.45 9.57
N ALA A 81 13.38 12.86 9.86
CA ALA A 81 13.72 13.60 11.06
C ALA A 81 14.50 14.86 10.66
N TRP A 82 14.12 16.00 11.21
CA TRP A 82 14.86 17.25 11.11
C TRP A 82 14.82 17.96 12.46
N SER A 83 15.79 18.84 12.70
CA SER A 83 15.83 19.70 13.88
C SER A 83 15.64 21.14 13.45
N PHE A 84 14.99 21.92 14.28
CA PHE A 84 14.84 23.35 14.10
C PHE A 84 15.22 24.08 15.40
N THR A 85 15.72 25.31 15.25
CA THR A 85 16.08 26.16 16.37
C THR A 85 14.90 27.04 16.80
N THR A 86 14.99 27.62 17.98
CA THR A 86 13.96 28.55 18.48
C THR A 86 13.81 29.79 17.58
N GLN A 87 14.83 30.15 16.83
CA GLN A 87 14.80 31.25 15.86
C GLN A 87 13.97 30.94 14.62
N ASP A 88 13.88 29.65 14.25
CA ASP A 88 13.07 29.18 13.12
C ASP A 88 11.56 29.15 13.43
N LEU A 89 11.20 29.25 14.72
CA LEU A 89 9.80 29.30 15.18
C LEU A 89 9.12 30.67 14.99
N THR A 90 9.78 31.62 14.38
CA THR A 90 9.18 32.95 14.03
C THR A 90 8.26 32.87 12.80
N LEU A 91 8.29 31.77 12.07
CA LEU A 91 7.45 31.53 10.91
C LEU A 91 6.00 31.22 11.31
N THR A 92 5.08 31.62 10.47
CA THR A 92 3.68 31.15 10.60
C THR A 92 3.59 29.63 10.34
N ILE A 93 2.51 29.01 10.79
CA ILE A 93 2.31 27.55 10.58
C ILE A 93 2.25 27.22 9.08
N GLU A 94 1.63 28.07 8.27
CA GLU A 94 1.54 27.92 6.82
C GLU A 94 2.92 27.98 6.16
N GLU A 95 3.73 28.97 6.49
CA GLU A 95 5.10 29.10 5.96
C GLU A 95 6.00 27.94 6.41
N TYR A 96 5.81 27.46 7.64
CA TYR A 96 6.54 26.29 8.14
C TYR A 96 6.10 25.01 7.42
N SER A 97 4.82 24.85 7.15
CA SER A 97 4.26 23.73 6.39
C SER A 97 4.85 23.67 4.99
N ASP A 98 4.82 24.77 4.26
CA ASP A 98 5.30 24.84 2.88
C ASP A 98 6.80 24.60 2.75
N ARG A 99 7.58 25.13 3.69
CA ARG A 99 9.05 25.05 3.63
C ARG A 99 9.63 23.73 4.12
N TYR A 100 9.01 23.11 5.13
CA TYR A 100 9.60 21.95 5.81
C TYR A 100 8.71 20.72 5.79
N ILE A 101 7.40 20.85 6.11
CA ILE A 101 6.53 19.70 6.24
C ILE A 101 6.23 19.09 4.88
N GLN A 102 5.83 19.91 3.93
CA GLN A 102 5.44 19.42 2.59
C GLN A 102 6.57 18.69 1.87
N PRO A 103 7.81 19.19 1.75
CA PRO A 103 8.91 18.45 1.12
C PRO A 103 9.26 17.15 1.86
N ALA A 104 9.20 17.17 3.20
CA ALA A 104 9.46 15.98 4.01
C ALA A 104 8.40 14.89 3.77
N MET A 105 7.12 15.26 3.70
CA MET A 105 6.02 14.34 3.45
C MET A 105 6.02 13.82 2.02
N ILE A 106 6.36 14.64 1.02
CA ILE A 106 6.56 14.20 -0.36
C ILE A 106 7.67 13.14 -0.44
N SER A 107 8.79 13.37 0.22
CA SER A 107 9.91 12.41 0.24
C SER A 107 9.49 11.09 0.90
N LEU A 108 8.71 11.15 1.98
CA LEU A 108 8.19 9.97 2.66
C LEU A 108 7.18 9.21 1.79
N ALA A 109 6.26 9.92 1.14
CA ALA A 109 5.28 9.35 0.22
C ALA A 109 5.97 8.65 -0.96
N ASN A 110 6.95 9.29 -1.58
CA ASN A 110 7.73 8.71 -2.66
C ASN A 110 8.46 7.43 -2.23
N GLN A 111 8.99 7.40 -1.00
CA GLN A 111 9.65 6.20 -0.48
C GLN A 111 8.66 5.06 -0.24
N VAL A 112 7.46 5.35 0.27
CA VAL A 112 6.39 4.37 0.47
C VAL A 112 5.93 3.80 -0.87
N ASP A 113 5.65 4.67 -1.84
CA ASP A 113 5.21 4.25 -3.16
C ASP A 113 6.31 3.48 -3.92
N SER A 114 7.59 3.85 -3.77
CA SER A 114 8.72 3.09 -4.30
C SER A 114 8.83 1.70 -3.68
N ASP A 115 8.65 1.58 -2.36
CA ASP A 115 8.66 0.30 -1.67
C ASP A 115 7.49 -0.60 -2.12
N LEU A 116 6.31 -0.03 -2.36
CA LEU A 116 5.15 -0.75 -2.91
C LEU A 116 5.39 -1.17 -4.37
N ALA A 117 5.90 -0.26 -5.19
CA ALA A 117 6.23 -0.55 -6.57
C ALA A 117 7.25 -1.69 -6.68
N ALA A 118 8.25 -1.75 -5.81
CA ALA A 118 9.26 -2.80 -5.80
C ALA A 118 8.69 -4.22 -5.56
N LEU A 119 7.46 -4.35 -5.04
CA LEU A 119 6.80 -5.63 -4.83
C LEU A 119 6.37 -6.34 -6.13
N TYR A 120 6.43 -5.67 -7.29
CA TYR A 120 6.14 -6.31 -8.59
C TYR A 120 6.95 -7.59 -8.81
N LYS A 121 8.15 -7.67 -8.23
CA LYS A 121 9.04 -8.84 -8.31
C LYS A 121 8.45 -10.10 -7.66
N ASN A 122 7.50 -9.94 -6.75
CA ASN A 122 6.87 -11.04 -6.03
C ASN A 122 5.62 -11.57 -6.76
N VAL A 123 5.22 -10.91 -7.85
CA VAL A 123 4.07 -11.32 -8.67
C VAL A 123 4.59 -12.17 -9.83
N TRP A 124 4.16 -13.44 -9.85
CA TRP A 124 4.53 -14.39 -10.90
C TRP A 124 3.72 -14.21 -12.19
N ASN A 125 2.62 -13.46 -12.15
CA ASN A 125 1.74 -13.28 -13.30
C ASN A 125 2.18 -12.06 -14.11
N ALA A 126 2.89 -12.30 -15.19
CA ALA A 126 3.41 -11.25 -16.07
C ALA A 126 2.91 -11.45 -17.50
N VAL A 127 2.86 -10.36 -18.25
CA VAL A 127 2.53 -10.31 -19.67
C VAL A 127 3.58 -9.48 -20.41
N GLY A 128 4.00 -9.95 -21.57
CA GLY A 128 5.03 -9.30 -22.38
C GLY A 128 6.36 -10.05 -22.32
N THR A 129 7.37 -9.47 -22.94
CA THR A 129 8.74 -10.00 -22.98
C THR A 129 9.61 -9.20 -22.02
N ALA A 130 10.33 -9.89 -21.14
CA ALA A 130 11.24 -9.25 -20.20
C ALA A 130 12.28 -8.39 -20.95
N GLY A 131 12.55 -7.18 -20.45
CA GLY A 131 13.48 -6.24 -21.06
C GLY A 131 12.91 -5.41 -22.22
N THR A 132 11.65 -5.62 -22.59
CA THR A 132 10.98 -4.82 -23.64
C THR A 132 9.92 -3.90 -23.00
N THR A 133 10.05 -2.60 -23.25
CA THR A 133 9.05 -1.63 -22.77
C THR A 133 7.79 -1.74 -23.64
N PRO A 134 6.58 -1.86 -23.04
CA PRO A 134 5.33 -1.83 -23.79
C PRO A 134 5.18 -0.49 -24.54
N SER A 135 5.15 -0.53 -25.86
CA SER A 135 5.04 0.66 -26.71
C SER A 135 3.68 0.78 -27.41
N THR A 136 2.82 -0.22 -27.26
CA THR A 136 1.53 -0.28 -27.94
C THR A 136 0.39 -0.59 -26.98
N PHE A 137 -0.81 -0.14 -27.31
CA PHE A 137 -2.04 -0.48 -26.57
C PHE A 137 -2.29 -1.99 -26.49
N ALA A 138 -1.77 -2.76 -27.44
CA ALA A 138 -1.87 -4.22 -27.42
C ALA A 138 -1.27 -4.85 -26.15
N GLY A 139 -0.20 -4.27 -25.59
CA GLY A 139 0.37 -4.71 -24.33
C GLY A 139 -0.59 -4.54 -23.14
N VAL A 140 -1.27 -3.39 -23.08
CA VAL A 140 -2.28 -3.11 -22.04
C VAL A 140 -3.48 -4.05 -22.20
N ALA A 141 -3.97 -4.24 -23.42
CA ALA A 141 -5.06 -5.15 -23.72
C ALA A 141 -4.73 -6.61 -23.38
N ALA A 142 -3.48 -7.03 -23.60
CA ALA A 142 -3.00 -8.36 -23.20
C ALA A 142 -2.99 -8.56 -21.68
N ALA A 143 -2.64 -7.52 -20.92
CA ALA A 143 -2.70 -7.54 -19.45
C ALA A 143 -4.17 -7.67 -18.97
N ALA A 144 -5.09 -6.88 -19.54
CA ALA A 144 -6.51 -6.98 -19.23
C ALA A 144 -7.06 -8.39 -19.54
N LYS A 145 -6.78 -8.93 -20.73
CA LYS A 145 -7.14 -10.30 -21.12
C LYS A 145 -6.58 -11.36 -20.15
N ARG A 146 -5.39 -11.14 -19.61
CA ARG A 146 -4.80 -12.05 -18.62
C ARG A 146 -5.57 -12.06 -17.31
N LEU A 147 -6.00 -10.87 -16.84
CA LEU A 147 -6.84 -10.73 -15.66
C LEU A 147 -8.22 -11.35 -15.88
N ASP A 148 -8.81 -11.21 -17.07
CA ASP A 148 -10.09 -11.84 -17.42
C ASP A 148 -10.01 -13.37 -17.37
N LYS A 149 -8.94 -13.94 -17.89
CA LYS A 149 -8.70 -15.40 -17.82
C LYS A 149 -8.56 -15.93 -16.39
N MET A 150 -8.21 -15.05 -15.45
CA MET A 150 -8.12 -15.40 -14.03
C MET A 150 -9.38 -15.05 -13.24
N ALA A 151 -10.45 -14.62 -13.92
CA ALA A 151 -11.72 -14.23 -13.31
C ALA A 151 -11.57 -13.16 -12.22
N VAL A 152 -10.61 -12.22 -12.38
CA VAL A 152 -10.46 -11.08 -11.47
C VAL A 152 -11.62 -10.11 -11.70
N PRO A 153 -12.32 -9.61 -10.66
CA PRO A 153 -13.37 -8.60 -10.80
C PRO A 153 -12.88 -7.35 -11.56
N GLN A 154 -13.74 -6.77 -12.39
CA GLN A 154 -13.35 -5.64 -13.27
C GLN A 154 -13.36 -4.29 -12.55
N ASP A 155 -14.25 -4.13 -11.58
CA ASP A 155 -14.49 -2.90 -10.83
C ASP A 155 -13.31 -2.42 -9.98
N MET A 156 -12.44 -3.33 -9.56
CA MET A 156 -11.30 -3.01 -8.70
C MET A 156 -9.95 -2.98 -9.44
N ARG A 157 -9.95 -3.05 -10.77
CA ARG A 157 -8.69 -3.03 -11.54
C ARG A 157 -8.15 -1.62 -11.66
N LYS A 158 -6.87 -1.45 -11.37
CA LYS A 158 -6.14 -0.19 -11.50
C LYS A 158 -4.96 -0.39 -12.45
N LEU A 159 -4.71 0.61 -13.29
CA LEU A 159 -3.56 0.66 -14.18
C LEU A 159 -2.62 1.77 -13.73
N VAL A 160 -1.37 1.44 -13.56
CA VAL A 160 -0.28 2.40 -13.28
C VAL A 160 0.70 2.32 -14.43
N LEU A 161 0.97 3.46 -15.07
CA LEU A 161 1.87 3.62 -16.20
C LEU A 161 3.04 4.53 -15.85
#